data_d8bfb2bb9b3c91bbb973d029660b9bd7
#
_entry.id   d8bfb2bb9b3c91bbb973d029660b9bd7
#
_cell.length_a   1.000
_cell.length_b   1.000
_cell.length_c   1.000
_cell.angle_alpha   90.00
_cell.angle_beta   90.00
_cell.angle_gamma   90.00
#
_symmetry.space_group_name_H-M   'P 1'
#
loop_
_entity.id
_entity.type
_entity.pdbx_description
1 polymer ?
#
loop_
_entity_poly.entity_id
_entity_poly.type
_entity_poly.pdbx_seq_one_letter_code
_entity_poly.pdbx_strand_id
1 'polypeptide(L)'
;LYGFRQIETPAMETLSTLMGKYGEEGDKLLFKVLNSGDYLAKLSDDELMQRNPLHLATKLCEKGLRYDLTVPFARYVVQHRDEIQLPFKRYQIQPVWRADRPQKGRYREFYQCDADVVGSDSLLNEVELMQIVDTVFTRFGVRVAIKINNRKILTGIAETIGEADKIVDITVAIDKLDKIGIDAVNEELRRDGISDEAIQKLQPIIALTGTNDEKLASIANLLEQSEVGMKGVEETRFILDTLKTCGLHNQIDLDLTLARGLNYY
;
A
#
# COMPACT_ATOMS: atom_id res chain seq x y z
N LEU A 1 5.58 7.94 -23.06
CA LEU A 1 4.77 9.09 -22.73
C LEU A 1 5.32 9.82 -21.50
N TYR A 2 5.54 9.14 -20.40
CA TYR A 2 5.88 9.72 -19.09
C TYR A 2 7.36 9.57 -18.70
N GLY A 3 8.25 9.15 -19.61
CA GLY A 3 9.68 8.99 -19.34
C GLY A 3 10.05 7.80 -18.44
N PHE A 4 9.13 6.87 -18.18
CA PHE A 4 9.41 5.66 -17.42
C PHE A 4 10.23 4.67 -18.25
N ARG A 5 11.25 4.09 -17.63
CA ARG A 5 12.10 3.05 -18.24
C ARG A 5 11.61 1.67 -17.84
N GLN A 6 11.62 0.74 -18.78
CA GLN A 6 11.33 -0.65 -18.47
C GLN A 6 12.50 -1.28 -17.75
N ILE A 7 12.21 -2.01 -16.68
CA ILE A 7 13.17 -2.91 -16.03
C ILE A 7 12.53 -4.29 -15.84
N GLU A 8 13.37 -5.28 -15.65
CA GLU A 8 12.98 -6.62 -15.23
C GLU A 8 13.86 -7.08 -14.07
N THR A 9 13.30 -7.87 -13.18
CA THR A 9 14.01 -8.46 -12.05
C THR A 9 13.82 -9.97 -12.05
N PRO A 10 14.71 -10.76 -11.44
CA PRO A 10 14.55 -12.20 -11.34
C PRO A 10 13.26 -12.62 -10.63
N ALA A 11 12.66 -13.73 -11.05
CA ALA A 11 11.49 -14.31 -10.40
C ALA A 11 11.78 -14.84 -9.00
N MET A 12 13.01 -15.33 -8.79
CA MET A 12 13.48 -15.86 -7.51
C MET A 12 14.40 -14.85 -6.82
N GLU A 13 14.10 -14.60 -5.57
CA GLU A 13 14.89 -13.76 -4.67
C GLU A 13 15.43 -14.60 -3.50
N THR A 14 16.48 -14.10 -2.85
CA THR A 14 16.95 -14.69 -1.59
C THR A 14 15.84 -14.59 -0.56
N LEU A 15 15.55 -15.70 0.12
CA LEU A 15 14.43 -15.75 1.07
C LEU A 15 14.56 -14.73 2.19
N SER A 16 15.77 -14.48 2.68
CA SER A 16 16.04 -13.43 3.69
C SER A 16 15.76 -12.02 3.19
N THR A 17 15.80 -11.77 1.88
CA THR A 17 15.42 -10.48 1.29
C THR A 17 13.90 -10.29 1.28
N LEU A 18 13.15 -11.38 1.10
CA LEU A 18 11.69 -11.35 1.04
C LEU A 18 11.03 -11.35 2.42
N MET A 19 11.57 -12.15 3.36
CA MET A 19 10.98 -12.31 4.70
C MET A 19 11.06 -11.03 5.54
N GLY A 20 10.04 -10.82 6.37
CA GLY A 20 9.92 -9.65 7.26
C GLY A 20 9.55 -8.35 6.55
N LYS A 21 9.26 -8.38 5.25
CA LYS A 21 8.90 -7.18 4.47
C LYS A 21 7.38 -7.00 4.29
N TYR A 22 6.63 -8.06 4.49
CA TYR A 22 5.19 -8.11 4.21
C TYR A 22 4.35 -8.38 5.46
N GLY A 23 4.95 -8.29 6.65
CA GLY A 23 4.36 -8.70 7.92
C GLY A 23 4.20 -10.22 8.04
N GLU A 24 3.75 -10.70 9.20
CA GLU A 24 3.62 -12.15 9.46
C GLU A 24 2.68 -12.87 8.49
N GLU A 25 1.59 -12.20 8.09
CA GLU A 25 0.64 -12.79 7.13
C GLU A 25 1.23 -12.88 5.74
N GLY A 26 1.93 -11.85 5.28
CA GLY A 26 2.60 -11.84 3.98
C GLY A 26 3.71 -12.89 3.91
N ASP A 27 4.48 -13.07 4.97
CA ASP A 27 5.54 -14.08 5.05
C ASP A 27 5.00 -15.52 4.93
N LYS A 28 3.77 -15.77 5.39
CA LYS A 28 3.07 -17.06 5.21
C LYS A 28 2.67 -17.29 3.74
N LEU A 29 2.49 -16.23 2.98
CA LEU A 29 2.09 -16.28 1.57
C LEU A 29 3.26 -16.37 0.59
N LEU A 30 4.51 -16.32 1.09
CA LEU A 30 5.70 -16.50 0.25
C LEU A 30 5.84 -17.95 -0.20
N PHE A 31 5.92 -18.18 -1.50
CA PHE A 31 6.37 -19.45 -2.05
C PHE A 31 7.87 -19.62 -1.83
N LYS A 32 8.23 -20.65 -1.07
CA LYS A 32 9.60 -21.02 -0.77
C LYS A 32 10.06 -22.07 -1.77
N VAL A 33 11.28 -21.91 -2.31
CA VAL A 33 11.86 -22.82 -3.29
C VAL A 33 12.85 -23.73 -2.58
N LEU A 34 12.59 -25.02 -2.62
CA LEU A 34 13.47 -26.05 -2.03
C LEU A 34 14.85 -25.99 -2.70
N ASN A 35 15.90 -26.08 -1.91
CA ASN A 35 17.27 -26.10 -2.42
C ASN A 35 17.50 -27.29 -3.36
N SER A 36 18.31 -27.10 -4.39
CA SER A 36 18.67 -28.18 -5.30
C SER A 36 19.72 -29.11 -4.70
N GLY A 37 19.78 -30.35 -5.19
CA GLY A 37 20.72 -31.37 -4.72
C GLY A 37 20.29 -32.00 -3.40
N ASP A 38 21.24 -32.28 -2.52
CA ASP A 38 20.96 -32.81 -1.18
C ASP A 38 20.50 -31.68 -0.25
N TYR A 39 19.20 -31.38 -0.31
CA TYR A 39 18.59 -30.30 0.47
C TYR A 39 18.49 -30.62 1.97
N LEU A 40 18.74 -31.89 2.39
CA LEU A 40 18.75 -32.24 3.79
C LEU A 40 20.14 -32.16 4.43
N ALA A 41 21.20 -32.03 3.65
CA ALA A 41 22.60 -32.04 4.13
C ALA A 41 22.91 -30.99 5.25
N LYS A 42 22.12 -29.92 5.34
CA LYS A 42 22.30 -28.86 6.35
C LYS A 42 21.45 -29.08 7.61
N LEU A 43 20.71 -30.19 7.71
CA LEU A 43 19.80 -30.51 8.81
C LEU A 43 20.30 -31.70 9.60
N SER A 44 20.20 -31.61 10.93
CA SER A 44 20.35 -32.75 11.81
C SER A 44 19.03 -33.48 11.99
N ASP A 45 19.10 -34.77 12.41
CA ASP A 45 17.91 -35.56 12.71
C ASP A 45 17.07 -34.92 13.83
N ASP A 46 17.73 -34.30 14.82
CA ASP A 46 17.05 -33.58 15.91
C ASP A 46 16.24 -32.40 15.40
N GLU A 47 16.78 -31.61 14.47
CA GLU A 47 16.09 -30.47 13.85
C GLU A 47 14.86 -30.94 13.04
N LEU A 48 14.99 -32.04 12.32
CA LEU A 48 13.87 -32.65 11.59
C LEU A 48 12.78 -33.15 12.56
N MET A 49 13.16 -33.77 13.68
CA MET A 49 12.24 -34.27 14.70
C MET A 49 11.50 -33.15 15.45
N GLN A 50 12.09 -31.96 15.61
CA GLN A 50 11.44 -30.80 16.25
C GLN A 50 10.28 -30.22 15.41
N ARG A 51 10.24 -30.49 14.11
CA ARG A 51 9.16 -30.03 13.19
C ARG A 51 8.87 -28.53 13.26
N ASN A 52 9.88 -27.70 13.51
CA ASN A 52 9.71 -26.24 13.49
C ASN A 52 9.72 -25.73 12.05
N PRO A 53 8.56 -25.32 11.48
CA PRO A 53 8.46 -24.99 10.07
C PRO A 53 9.26 -23.74 9.68
N LEU A 54 9.39 -22.75 10.57
CA LEU A 54 10.17 -21.55 10.30
C LEU A 54 11.67 -21.86 10.25
N HIS A 55 12.17 -22.62 11.23
CA HIS A 55 13.56 -23.03 11.26
C HIS A 55 13.92 -23.92 10.07
N LEU A 56 13.09 -24.91 9.76
CA LEU A 56 13.29 -25.80 8.63
C LEU A 56 13.27 -25.04 7.30
N ALA A 57 12.35 -24.10 7.13
CA ALA A 57 12.25 -23.31 5.91
C ALA A 57 13.52 -22.53 5.60
N THR A 58 14.17 -21.92 6.60
CA THR A 58 15.42 -21.15 6.40
C THR A 58 16.61 -22.01 6.00
N LYS A 59 16.62 -23.30 6.35
CA LYS A 59 17.68 -24.25 5.99
C LYS A 59 17.40 -24.98 4.68
N LEU A 60 16.14 -25.30 4.42
CA LEU A 60 15.70 -26.04 3.23
C LEU A 60 15.55 -25.12 2.00
N CYS A 61 15.30 -23.84 2.20
CA CYS A 61 14.97 -22.89 1.14
C CYS A 61 15.83 -21.62 1.26
N GLU A 62 16.81 -21.49 0.40
CA GLU A 62 17.62 -20.25 0.31
C GLU A 62 16.91 -19.17 -0.53
N LYS A 63 15.95 -19.59 -1.36
CA LYS A 63 15.23 -18.70 -2.28
C LYS A 63 13.72 -18.87 -2.13
N GLY A 64 13.01 -17.81 -2.53
CA GLY A 64 11.56 -17.82 -2.69
C GLY A 64 11.16 -17.11 -3.99
N LEU A 65 9.93 -17.31 -4.42
CA LEU A 65 9.35 -16.55 -5.52
C LEU A 65 8.96 -15.17 -5.01
N ARG A 66 9.21 -14.14 -5.81
CA ARG A 66 8.84 -12.77 -5.46
C ARG A 66 7.33 -12.64 -5.25
N TYR A 67 6.96 -11.97 -4.17
CA TYR A 67 5.58 -11.73 -3.75
C TYR A 67 4.96 -10.53 -4.48
N ASP A 68 5.78 -9.53 -4.76
CA ASP A 68 5.48 -8.31 -5.50
C ASP A 68 6.70 -7.88 -6.34
N LEU A 69 6.62 -6.72 -6.97
CA LEU A 69 7.72 -6.12 -7.71
C LEU A 69 8.46 -5.03 -6.93
N THR A 70 7.96 -4.63 -5.76
CA THR A 70 8.52 -3.53 -4.95
C THR A 70 9.83 -3.92 -4.28
N VAL A 71 9.87 -5.06 -3.58
CA VAL A 71 11.11 -5.53 -2.91
C VAL A 71 12.22 -5.84 -3.91
N PRO A 72 11.98 -6.56 -5.03
CA PRO A 72 12.97 -6.72 -6.08
C PRO A 72 13.44 -5.39 -6.69
N PHE A 73 12.54 -4.42 -6.84
CA PHE A 73 12.89 -3.09 -7.33
C PHE A 73 13.79 -2.33 -6.35
N ALA A 74 13.46 -2.33 -5.06
CA ALA A 74 14.30 -1.70 -4.04
C ALA A 74 15.72 -2.28 -4.06
N ARG A 75 15.87 -3.61 -4.18
CA ARG A 75 17.16 -4.27 -4.34
C ARG A 75 17.87 -3.84 -5.64
N TYR A 76 17.15 -3.74 -6.75
CA TYR A 76 17.68 -3.28 -8.03
C TYR A 76 18.25 -1.86 -7.89
N VAL A 77 17.52 -0.93 -7.27
CA VAL A 77 18.00 0.44 -7.06
C VAL A 77 19.28 0.48 -6.23
N VAL A 78 19.35 -0.32 -5.15
CA VAL A 78 20.57 -0.39 -4.32
C VAL A 78 21.75 -0.95 -5.08
N GLN A 79 21.56 -2.00 -5.88
CA GLN A 79 22.62 -2.64 -6.66
C GLN A 79 23.15 -1.76 -7.81
N HIS A 80 22.29 -0.92 -8.39
CA HIS A 80 22.62 -0.08 -9.53
C HIS A 80 22.69 1.42 -9.18
N ARG A 81 22.84 1.75 -7.89
CA ARG A 81 22.77 3.15 -7.41
C ARG A 81 23.76 4.08 -8.10
N ASP A 82 24.92 3.56 -8.50
CA ASP A 82 25.98 4.35 -9.16
C ASP A 82 25.73 4.50 -10.69
N GLU A 83 24.78 3.75 -11.25
CA GLU A 83 24.38 3.76 -12.66
C GLU A 83 23.06 4.50 -12.89
N ILE A 84 22.22 4.61 -11.83
CA ILE A 84 20.91 5.22 -11.88
C ILE A 84 21.01 6.73 -11.66
N GLN A 85 20.42 7.50 -12.57
CA GLN A 85 20.22 8.94 -12.39
C GLN A 85 18.87 9.20 -11.69
N LEU A 86 18.89 9.97 -10.62
CA LEU A 86 17.70 10.40 -9.91
C LEU A 86 17.14 11.72 -10.47
N PRO A 87 15.81 11.92 -10.50
CA PRO A 87 14.77 10.95 -10.15
C PRO A 87 14.71 9.79 -11.16
N PHE A 88 14.62 8.57 -10.67
CA PHE A 88 14.52 7.39 -11.50
C PHE A 88 13.06 6.93 -11.59
N LYS A 89 12.53 6.90 -12.81
CA LYS A 89 11.17 6.45 -13.14
C LYS A 89 11.25 5.09 -13.83
N ARG A 90 10.65 4.07 -13.25
CA ARG A 90 10.60 2.74 -13.84
C ARG A 90 9.17 2.23 -14.00
N TYR A 91 8.95 1.41 -15.02
CA TYR A 91 7.79 0.51 -15.04
C TYR A 91 8.24 -0.93 -15.20
N GLN A 92 7.44 -1.85 -14.68
CA GLN A 92 7.71 -3.29 -14.72
C GLN A 92 6.39 -4.05 -14.87
N ILE A 93 6.35 -5.00 -15.82
CA ILE A 93 5.17 -5.83 -16.08
C ILE A 93 5.66 -7.27 -16.04
N GLN A 94 5.50 -7.92 -14.91
CA GLN A 94 5.99 -9.28 -14.70
C GLN A 94 5.07 -10.07 -13.75
N PRO A 95 5.13 -11.43 -13.79
CA PRO A 95 4.36 -12.25 -12.87
C PRO A 95 4.92 -12.19 -11.45
N VAL A 96 3.99 -12.34 -10.48
CA VAL A 96 4.28 -12.48 -9.05
C VAL A 96 3.51 -13.66 -8.50
N TRP A 97 3.93 -14.17 -7.33
CA TRP A 97 3.39 -15.39 -6.75
C TRP A 97 3.01 -15.20 -5.29
N ARG A 98 1.76 -15.53 -4.97
CA ARG A 98 1.23 -15.49 -3.60
C ARG A 98 0.54 -16.79 -3.27
N ALA A 99 0.87 -17.40 -2.13
CA ALA A 99 0.28 -18.66 -1.68
C ALA A 99 -1.14 -18.46 -1.10
N ASP A 100 -1.87 -17.47 -1.58
CA ASP A 100 -3.27 -17.23 -1.22
C ASP A 100 -4.14 -18.47 -1.44
N ARG A 101 -5.22 -18.57 -0.66
CA ARG A 101 -6.26 -19.56 -0.94
C ARG A 101 -6.96 -19.16 -2.25
N PRO A 102 -6.95 -20.04 -3.28
CA PRO A 102 -7.57 -19.72 -4.56
C PRO A 102 -9.06 -19.44 -4.41
N GLN A 103 -9.51 -18.34 -5.03
CA GLN A 103 -10.92 -17.98 -5.11
C GLN A 103 -11.14 -17.11 -6.36
N LYS A 104 -12.42 -16.83 -6.69
CA LYS A 104 -12.73 -15.98 -7.85
C LYS A 104 -12.00 -14.64 -7.78
N GLY A 105 -11.21 -14.32 -8.82
CA GLY A 105 -10.44 -13.07 -8.91
C GLY A 105 -9.15 -13.06 -8.07
N ARG A 106 -8.77 -14.16 -7.41
CA ARG A 106 -7.52 -14.26 -6.64
C ARG A 106 -6.75 -15.53 -7.05
N TYR A 107 -5.66 -15.32 -7.75
CA TYR A 107 -4.79 -16.35 -8.30
C TYR A 107 -3.48 -16.42 -7.52
N ARG A 108 -2.81 -17.58 -7.57
CA ARG A 108 -1.49 -17.76 -6.96
C ARG A 108 -0.35 -17.23 -7.83
N GLU A 109 -0.58 -17.10 -9.12
CA GLU A 109 0.29 -16.44 -10.07
C GLU A 109 -0.51 -15.41 -10.86
N PHE A 110 -0.03 -14.19 -10.95
CA PHE A 110 -0.67 -13.11 -11.70
C PHE A 110 0.35 -12.04 -12.07
N TYR A 111 0.03 -11.24 -13.08
CA TYR A 111 0.88 -10.12 -13.50
C TYR A 111 0.60 -8.89 -12.67
N GLN A 112 1.68 -8.24 -12.19
CA GLN A 112 1.63 -6.86 -11.73
C GLN A 112 2.16 -5.93 -12.83
N CYS A 113 1.56 -4.74 -12.91
CA CYS A 113 1.97 -3.64 -13.78
C CYS A 113 2.29 -2.46 -12.87
N ASP A 114 3.55 -2.32 -12.51
CA ASP A 114 4.00 -1.34 -11.54
C ASP A 114 4.69 -0.16 -12.23
N ALA A 115 4.46 1.04 -11.72
CA ALA A 115 5.15 2.26 -12.10
C ALA A 115 5.60 2.99 -10.83
N ASP A 116 6.90 3.23 -10.71
CA ASP A 116 7.49 3.83 -9.51
C ASP A 116 8.45 4.97 -9.87
N VAL A 117 8.57 5.91 -8.94
CA VAL A 117 9.53 7.01 -8.97
C VAL A 117 10.37 6.96 -7.70
N VAL A 118 11.69 7.04 -7.84
CA VAL A 118 12.64 7.07 -6.72
C VAL A 118 13.53 8.31 -6.83
N GLY A 119 13.80 8.94 -5.68
CA GLY A 119 14.72 10.08 -5.58
C GLY A 119 14.08 11.43 -5.88
N SER A 120 12.77 11.56 -5.64
CA SER A 120 12.05 12.83 -5.68
C SER A 120 10.92 12.82 -4.65
N ASP A 121 10.77 13.90 -3.93
CA ASP A 121 9.68 14.18 -2.97
C ASP A 121 8.63 15.17 -3.55
N SER A 122 8.73 15.45 -4.85
CA SER A 122 7.80 16.35 -5.53
C SER A 122 6.42 15.75 -5.65
N LEU A 123 5.38 16.47 -5.20
CA LEU A 123 3.97 16.08 -5.36
C LEU A 123 3.51 15.99 -6.84
N LEU A 124 4.33 16.45 -7.78
CA LEU A 124 4.08 16.21 -9.20
C LEU A 124 4.21 14.73 -9.59
N ASN A 125 4.89 13.92 -8.78
CA ASN A 125 4.95 12.47 -8.98
C ASN A 125 3.56 11.85 -8.80
N GLU A 126 2.83 12.24 -7.76
CA GLU A 126 1.45 11.79 -7.51
C GLU A 126 0.52 12.23 -8.65
N VAL A 127 0.66 13.47 -9.09
CA VAL A 127 -0.12 13.99 -10.25
C VAL A 127 0.14 13.15 -11.50
N GLU A 128 1.41 12.85 -11.80
CA GLU A 128 1.78 12.04 -12.96
C GLU A 128 1.26 10.60 -12.86
N LEU A 129 1.32 9.99 -11.66
CA LEU A 129 0.77 8.65 -11.44
C LEU A 129 -0.75 8.62 -11.67
N MET A 130 -1.49 9.66 -11.23
CA MET A 130 -2.94 9.76 -11.51
C MET A 130 -3.20 9.92 -13.01
N GLN A 131 -2.40 10.70 -13.74
CA GLN A 131 -2.50 10.80 -15.20
C GLN A 131 -2.22 9.47 -15.91
N ILE A 132 -1.27 8.68 -15.41
CA ILE A 132 -0.99 7.33 -15.93
C ILE A 132 -2.22 6.44 -15.74
N VAL A 133 -2.80 6.40 -14.55
CA VAL A 133 -4.02 5.63 -14.25
C VAL A 133 -5.16 6.07 -15.17
N ASP A 134 -5.42 7.36 -15.27
CA ASP A 134 -6.44 7.93 -16.17
C ASP A 134 -6.22 7.49 -17.62
N THR A 135 -5.00 7.64 -18.12
CA THR A 135 -4.63 7.28 -19.50
C THR A 135 -4.85 5.78 -19.76
N VAL A 136 -4.44 4.91 -18.83
CA VAL A 136 -4.55 3.45 -18.99
C VAL A 136 -6.01 3.04 -19.06
N PHE A 137 -6.85 3.46 -18.10
CA PHE A 137 -8.26 3.07 -18.06
C PHE A 137 -9.07 3.69 -19.20
N THR A 138 -8.74 4.92 -19.62
CA THR A 138 -9.34 5.55 -20.78
C THR A 138 -9.05 4.75 -22.06
N ARG A 139 -7.81 4.29 -22.26
CA ARG A 139 -7.43 3.45 -23.41
C ARG A 139 -8.10 2.08 -23.40
N PHE A 140 -8.38 1.53 -22.24
CA PHE A 140 -9.15 0.30 -22.09
C PHE A 140 -10.67 0.50 -22.31
N GLY A 141 -11.13 1.73 -22.41
CA GLY A 141 -12.56 2.05 -22.51
C GLY A 141 -13.31 1.77 -21.20
N VAL A 142 -12.61 1.74 -20.07
CA VAL A 142 -13.17 1.49 -18.73
C VAL A 142 -13.24 2.81 -17.96
N ARG A 143 -14.43 3.20 -17.57
CA ARG A 143 -14.62 4.34 -16.66
C ARG A 143 -14.34 3.93 -15.22
N VAL A 144 -13.54 4.74 -14.53
CA VAL A 144 -13.17 4.51 -13.12
C VAL A 144 -13.34 5.80 -12.31
N ALA A 145 -13.51 5.66 -11.00
CA ALA A 145 -13.27 6.73 -10.04
C ALA A 145 -11.92 6.46 -9.36
N ILE A 146 -10.99 7.39 -9.49
CA ILE A 146 -9.67 7.30 -8.87
C ILE A 146 -9.79 7.90 -7.47
N LYS A 147 -9.83 7.05 -6.46
CA LYS A 147 -9.90 7.47 -5.06
C LYS A 147 -8.51 7.79 -4.54
N ILE A 148 -8.37 8.94 -3.90
CA ILE A 148 -7.11 9.38 -3.26
C ILE A 148 -7.35 9.73 -1.80
N ASN A 149 -6.32 9.60 -1.00
CA ASN A 149 -6.26 10.09 0.38
C ASN A 149 -4.81 10.44 0.74
N ASN A 150 -4.61 11.08 1.88
CA ASN A 150 -3.29 11.44 2.40
C ASN A 150 -3.15 10.89 3.83
N ARG A 151 -2.07 10.15 4.10
CA ARG A 151 -1.82 9.58 5.42
C ARG A 151 -1.71 10.65 6.51
N LYS A 152 -1.19 11.83 6.18
CA LYS A 152 -1.09 12.96 7.13
C LYS A 152 -2.47 13.45 7.56
N ILE A 153 -3.47 13.43 6.66
CA ILE A 153 -4.87 13.70 7.01
C ILE A 153 -5.37 12.67 8.01
N LEU A 154 -5.13 11.38 7.76
CA LEU A 154 -5.53 10.30 8.69
C LEU A 154 -4.85 10.44 10.05
N THR A 155 -3.57 10.80 10.08
CA THR A 155 -2.85 11.09 11.33
C THR A 155 -3.48 12.28 12.06
N GLY A 156 -3.75 13.36 11.36
CA GLY A 156 -4.41 14.55 11.93
C GLY A 156 -5.80 14.25 12.47
N ILE A 157 -6.57 13.38 11.83
CA ILE A 157 -7.85 12.90 12.34
C ILE A 157 -7.66 12.17 13.67
N ALA A 158 -6.71 11.22 13.75
CA ALA A 158 -6.43 10.47 14.96
C ALA A 158 -5.98 11.39 16.13
N GLU A 159 -5.17 12.41 15.84
CA GLU A 159 -4.78 13.44 16.83
C GLU A 159 -6.01 14.25 17.32
N THR A 160 -6.84 14.70 16.39
CA THR A 160 -8.00 15.56 16.70
C THR A 160 -9.06 14.85 17.53
N ILE A 161 -9.26 13.54 17.31
CA ILE A 161 -10.18 12.75 18.12
C ILE A 161 -9.57 12.29 19.45
N GLY A 162 -8.26 12.51 19.68
CA GLY A 162 -7.56 12.19 20.90
C GLY A 162 -7.01 10.76 21.00
N GLU A 163 -6.86 10.07 19.86
CA GLU A 163 -6.43 8.67 19.78
C GLU A 163 -5.21 8.49 18.84
N ALA A 164 -4.24 9.41 18.92
CA ALA A 164 -3.07 9.46 18.02
C ALA A 164 -2.28 8.13 17.99
N ASP A 165 -2.13 7.46 19.14
CA ASP A 165 -1.40 6.21 19.27
C ASP A 165 -2.12 5.01 18.60
N LYS A 166 -3.39 5.15 18.26
CA LYS A 166 -4.23 4.09 17.69
C LYS A 166 -4.59 4.31 16.21
N ILE A 167 -3.81 5.12 15.51
CA ILE A 167 -4.07 5.42 14.10
C ILE A 167 -4.20 4.15 13.23
N VAL A 168 -3.42 3.11 13.51
CA VAL A 168 -3.46 1.84 12.75
C VAL A 168 -4.81 1.15 12.95
N ASP A 169 -5.28 1.03 14.19
CA ASP A 169 -6.56 0.38 14.52
C ASP A 169 -7.74 1.15 13.90
N ILE A 170 -7.73 2.49 14.03
CA ILE A 170 -8.72 3.38 13.43
C ILE A 170 -8.79 3.19 11.92
N THR A 171 -7.65 3.23 11.26
CA THR A 171 -7.58 3.18 9.80
C THR A 171 -7.91 1.79 9.25
N VAL A 172 -7.52 0.71 9.93
CA VAL A 172 -7.90 -0.67 9.59
C VAL A 172 -9.40 -0.88 9.71
N ALA A 173 -10.04 -0.33 10.75
CA ALA A 173 -11.49 -0.40 10.91
C ALA A 173 -12.22 0.39 9.82
N ILE A 174 -11.79 1.63 9.53
CA ILE A 174 -12.40 2.49 8.51
C ILE A 174 -12.30 1.88 7.11
N ASP A 175 -11.19 1.25 6.74
CA ASP A 175 -11.02 0.60 5.41
C ASP A 175 -12.04 -0.53 5.15
N LYS A 176 -12.69 -1.00 6.19
CA LYS A 176 -13.75 -2.02 6.10
C LYS A 176 -15.15 -1.44 5.93
N LEU A 177 -15.30 -0.11 6.03
CA LEU A 177 -16.62 0.56 6.07
C LEU A 177 -17.55 0.12 4.94
N ASP A 178 -17.04 0.11 3.70
CA ASP A 178 -17.81 -0.29 2.52
C ASP A 178 -18.27 -1.76 2.55
N LYS A 179 -17.59 -2.61 3.35
CA LYS A 179 -17.85 -4.05 3.42
C LYS A 179 -18.76 -4.46 4.55
N ILE A 180 -18.58 -3.86 5.72
CA ILE A 180 -19.24 -4.30 6.96
C ILE A 180 -20.23 -3.26 7.51
N GLY A 181 -20.24 -2.03 6.99
CA GLY A 181 -21.09 -0.94 7.42
C GLY A 181 -20.63 -0.26 8.71
N ILE A 182 -21.25 0.90 8.98
CA ILE A 182 -20.82 1.81 10.06
C ILE A 182 -20.97 1.21 11.46
N ASP A 183 -22.03 0.46 11.71
CA ASP A 183 -22.28 -0.11 13.03
C ASP A 183 -21.20 -1.14 13.39
N ALA A 184 -20.84 -2.02 12.46
CA ALA A 184 -19.80 -3.01 12.66
C ALA A 184 -18.41 -2.36 12.77
N VAL A 185 -18.14 -1.28 12.04
CA VAL A 185 -16.90 -0.46 12.21
C VAL A 185 -16.86 0.12 13.62
N ASN A 186 -17.94 0.69 14.11
CA ASN A 186 -18.00 1.25 15.47
C ASN A 186 -17.78 0.19 16.56
N GLU A 187 -18.33 -1.02 16.38
CA GLU A 187 -18.07 -2.15 17.29
C GLU A 187 -16.59 -2.59 17.27
N GLU A 188 -15.98 -2.63 16.09
CA GLU A 188 -14.56 -2.94 15.95
C GLU A 188 -13.69 -1.89 16.65
N LEU A 189 -13.96 -0.60 16.44
CA LEU A 189 -13.26 0.51 17.10
C LEU A 189 -13.35 0.41 18.62
N ARG A 190 -14.54 0.11 19.18
CA ARG A 190 -14.72 -0.10 20.64
C ARG A 190 -13.90 -1.27 21.15
N ARG A 191 -13.90 -2.39 20.42
CA ARG A 191 -13.13 -3.59 20.77
C ARG A 191 -11.62 -3.30 20.81
N ASP A 192 -11.15 -2.44 19.90
CA ASP A 192 -9.75 -2.03 19.82
C ASP A 192 -9.42 -0.88 20.80
N GLY A 193 -10.39 -0.54 21.69
CA GLY A 193 -10.22 0.37 22.81
C GLY A 193 -10.32 1.85 22.44
N ILE A 194 -10.91 2.19 21.29
CA ILE A 194 -11.24 3.58 20.93
C ILE A 194 -12.43 4.04 21.79
N SER A 195 -12.33 5.23 22.39
CA SER A 195 -13.36 5.78 23.23
C SER A 195 -14.64 6.13 22.44
N ASP A 196 -15.81 6.02 23.08
CA ASP A 196 -17.09 6.41 22.44
C ASP A 196 -17.10 7.89 22.05
N GLU A 197 -16.41 8.75 22.79
CA GLU A 197 -16.27 10.17 22.44
C GLU A 197 -15.47 10.33 21.14
N ALA A 198 -14.37 9.61 20.98
CA ALA A 198 -13.57 9.62 19.76
C ALA A 198 -14.37 9.07 18.56
N ILE A 199 -15.14 7.99 18.77
CA ILE A 199 -16.03 7.42 17.75
C ILE A 199 -17.08 8.44 17.32
N GLN A 200 -17.69 9.18 18.24
CA GLN A 200 -18.65 10.22 17.91
C GLN A 200 -18.02 11.36 17.10
N LYS A 201 -16.81 11.78 17.42
CA LYS A 201 -16.06 12.80 16.66
C LYS A 201 -15.68 12.30 15.26
N LEU A 202 -15.46 10.99 15.11
CA LEU A 202 -15.07 10.36 13.84
C LEU A 202 -16.25 10.25 12.85
N GLN A 203 -17.51 10.09 13.32
CA GLN A 203 -18.69 9.85 12.48
C GLN A 203 -18.87 10.91 11.37
N PRO A 204 -18.85 12.22 11.64
CA PRO A 204 -19.05 13.24 10.60
C PRO A 204 -17.91 13.26 9.57
N ILE A 205 -16.72 12.74 9.93
CA ILE A 205 -15.55 12.68 9.05
C ILE A 205 -15.72 11.55 8.04
N ILE A 206 -16.05 10.35 8.51
CA ILE A 206 -16.22 9.17 7.64
C ILE A 206 -17.50 9.22 6.81
N ALA A 207 -18.49 9.97 7.24
CA ALA A 207 -19.73 10.22 6.52
C ALA A 207 -19.66 11.43 5.58
N LEU A 208 -18.49 12.07 5.45
CA LEU A 208 -18.33 13.30 4.68
C LEU A 208 -18.59 13.06 3.19
N THR A 209 -19.53 13.81 2.65
CA THR A 209 -19.95 13.77 1.24
C THR A 209 -19.78 15.15 0.59
N GLY A 210 -19.91 15.21 -0.73
CA GLY A 210 -19.78 16.46 -1.49
C GLY A 210 -18.63 16.42 -2.50
N THR A 211 -18.32 17.57 -3.06
CA THR A 211 -17.19 17.77 -3.96
C THR A 211 -15.86 17.68 -3.20
N ASN A 212 -14.76 17.41 -3.91
CA ASN A 212 -13.44 17.38 -3.30
C ASN A 212 -13.08 18.67 -2.56
N ASP A 213 -13.50 19.83 -3.10
CA ASP A 213 -13.24 21.14 -2.48
C ASP A 213 -14.03 21.30 -1.17
N GLU A 214 -15.30 20.88 -1.13
CA GLU A 214 -16.13 20.90 0.08
C GLU A 214 -15.59 19.94 1.15
N LYS A 215 -15.22 18.71 0.76
CA LYS A 215 -14.59 17.74 1.66
C LYS A 215 -13.31 18.30 2.25
N LEU A 216 -12.44 18.88 1.40
CA LEU A 216 -11.15 19.41 1.82
C LEU A 216 -11.28 20.64 2.72
N ALA A 217 -12.28 21.50 2.47
CA ALA A 217 -12.57 22.64 3.34
C ALA A 217 -13.08 22.18 4.72
N SER A 218 -13.96 21.18 4.76
CA SER A 218 -14.49 20.61 6.01
C SER A 218 -13.38 19.96 6.84
N ILE A 219 -12.49 19.20 6.19
CA ILE A 219 -11.34 18.58 6.86
C ILE A 219 -10.33 19.62 7.34
N ALA A 220 -10.06 20.67 6.58
CA ALA A 220 -9.17 21.76 7.00
C ALA A 220 -9.66 22.40 8.31
N ASN A 221 -10.95 22.70 8.41
CA ASN A 221 -11.53 23.25 9.64
C ASN A 221 -11.42 22.30 10.83
N LEU A 222 -11.61 21.00 10.60
CA LEU A 222 -11.48 20.00 11.66
C LEU A 222 -10.05 19.84 12.14
N LEU A 223 -9.08 19.89 11.24
CA LEU A 223 -7.67 19.63 11.51
C LEU A 223 -6.87 20.90 11.81
N GLU A 224 -7.52 22.05 12.04
CA GLU A 224 -6.86 23.35 12.27
C GLU A 224 -5.77 23.30 13.36
N GLN A 225 -5.96 22.45 14.38
CA GLN A 225 -5.02 22.30 15.51
C GLN A 225 -3.95 21.21 15.27
N SER A 226 -4.04 20.44 14.18
CA SER A 226 -3.07 19.40 13.83
C SER A 226 -2.14 19.89 12.72
N GLU A 227 -0.88 20.15 13.06
CA GLU A 227 0.13 20.60 12.09
C GLU A 227 0.33 19.55 10.97
N VAL A 228 0.41 18.28 11.33
CA VAL A 228 0.55 17.19 10.37
C VAL A 228 -0.70 17.04 9.50
N GLY A 229 -1.89 17.17 10.09
CA GLY A 229 -3.16 17.13 9.36
C GLY A 229 -3.28 18.26 8.35
N MET A 230 -2.97 19.49 8.75
CA MET A 230 -2.98 20.66 7.87
C MET A 230 -1.97 20.52 6.74
N LYS A 231 -0.79 19.94 6.99
CA LYS A 231 0.18 19.63 5.93
C LYS A 231 -0.40 18.65 4.91
N GLY A 232 -1.11 17.62 5.37
CA GLY A 232 -1.82 16.68 4.50
C GLY A 232 -2.90 17.36 3.64
N VAL A 233 -3.63 18.32 4.22
CA VAL A 233 -4.63 19.13 3.50
C VAL A 233 -3.98 19.97 2.40
N GLU A 234 -2.88 20.66 2.69
CA GLU A 234 -2.13 21.47 1.71
C GLU A 234 -1.62 20.61 0.55
N GLU A 235 -1.00 19.47 0.83
CA GLU A 235 -0.49 18.54 -0.18
C GLU A 235 -1.62 18.01 -1.07
N THR A 236 -2.74 17.61 -0.47
CA THR A 236 -3.90 17.10 -1.19
C THR A 236 -4.53 18.20 -2.06
N ARG A 237 -4.62 19.41 -1.56
CA ARG A 237 -5.09 20.57 -2.33
C ARG A 237 -4.21 20.83 -3.55
N PHE A 238 -2.90 20.86 -3.36
CA PHE A 238 -1.95 21.03 -4.47
C PHE A 238 -2.16 19.99 -5.57
N ILE A 239 -2.29 18.69 -5.18
CA ILE A 239 -2.51 17.60 -6.14
C ILE A 239 -3.83 17.79 -6.88
N LEU A 240 -4.94 18.01 -6.16
CA LEU A 240 -6.27 18.19 -6.75
C LEU A 240 -6.34 19.39 -7.68
N ASP A 241 -5.79 20.53 -7.28
CA ASP A 241 -5.79 21.75 -8.10
C ASP A 241 -4.94 21.58 -9.37
N THR A 242 -3.80 20.90 -9.26
CA THR A 242 -2.97 20.58 -10.42
C THR A 242 -3.70 19.62 -11.37
N LEU A 243 -4.35 18.57 -10.85
CA LEU A 243 -5.11 17.60 -11.65
C LEU A 243 -6.30 18.23 -12.39
N LYS A 244 -6.95 19.27 -11.83
CA LYS A 244 -8.00 20.04 -12.53
C LYS A 244 -7.50 20.64 -13.85
N THR A 245 -6.22 20.98 -13.93
CA THR A 245 -5.61 21.57 -15.15
C THR A 245 -5.15 20.51 -16.16
N CYS A 246 -5.09 19.23 -15.77
CA CYS A 246 -4.55 18.16 -16.61
C CYS A 246 -5.55 17.57 -17.62
N GLY A 247 -6.84 17.94 -17.55
CA GLY A 247 -7.87 17.48 -18.49
C GLY A 247 -8.11 15.96 -18.43
N LEU A 248 -8.23 15.40 -17.21
CA LEU A 248 -8.49 13.98 -16.99
C LEU A 248 -9.87 13.56 -17.51
N HIS A 249 -9.99 12.31 -17.96
CA HIS A 249 -11.23 11.71 -18.44
C HIS A 249 -12.01 11.03 -17.32
N ASN A 250 -11.32 10.56 -16.29
CA ASN A 250 -11.89 9.85 -15.16
C ASN A 250 -12.00 10.79 -13.95
N GLN A 251 -12.94 10.48 -13.06
CA GLN A 251 -13.16 11.25 -11.84
C GLN A 251 -12.05 10.97 -10.82
N ILE A 252 -11.55 12.05 -10.19
CA ILE A 252 -10.74 11.95 -8.98
C ILE A 252 -11.64 12.22 -7.78
N ASP A 253 -11.60 11.36 -6.77
CA ASP A 253 -12.40 11.48 -5.56
C ASP A 253 -11.52 11.42 -4.31
N LEU A 254 -11.61 12.45 -3.47
CA LEU A 254 -11.02 12.45 -2.13
C LEU A 254 -11.87 11.54 -1.24
N ASP A 255 -11.32 10.42 -0.83
CA ASP A 255 -11.99 9.43 -0.01
C ASP A 255 -11.25 9.24 1.31
N LEU A 256 -11.79 9.84 2.38
CA LEU A 256 -11.19 9.79 3.72
C LEU A 256 -11.23 8.40 4.37
N THR A 257 -12.02 7.49 3.80
CA THR A 257 -12.10 6.10 4.27
C THR A 257 -11.06 5.20 3.61
N LEU A 258 -10.37 5.69 2.58
CA LEU A 258 -9.29 4.96 1.94
C LEU A 258 -8.04 4.97 2.83
N ALA A 259 -7.76 3.86 3.49
CA ALA A 259 -6.69 3.73 4.48
C ALA A 259 -5.76 2.53 4.23
N ARG A 260 -5.53 2.18 2.97
CA ARG A 260 -4.73 1.03 2.57
C ARG A 260 -3.22 1.26 2.72
N GLY A 261 -2.48 0.17 2.89
CA GLY A 261 -1.02 0.18 2.84
C GLY A 261 -0.33 0.66 4.12
N LEU A 262 -1.02 0.85 5.23
CA LEU A 262 -0.44 1.33 6.48
C LEU A 262 0.56 0.36 7.11
N ASN A 263 0.50 -0.93 6.77
CA ASN A 263 1.40 -1.96 7.27
C ASN A 263 2.63 -2.19 6.38
N TYR A 264 2.80 -1.43 5.31
CA TYR A 264 3.93 -1.58 4.38
C TYR A 264 5.20 -0.84 4.82
N TYR A 265 5.12 0.04 5.82
CA TYR A 265 6.23 0.90 6.25
C TYR A 265 6.28 1.01 7.77
#